data_0d63b81aa83905ac0071e0b05e6cce0f
#
_entry.id   0d63b81aa83905ac0071e0b05e6cce0f
#
_cell.length_a   1.000
_cell.length_b   1.000
_cell.length_c   1.000
_cell.angle_alpha   90.00
_cell.angle_beta   90.00
_cell.angle_gamma   90.00
#
_symmetry.space_group_name_H-M   'P 1'
#
loop_
_entity.id
_entity.type
_entity.pdbx_description
1 polymer ?
#
loop_
_entity_poly.entity_id
_entity_poly.type
_entity_poly.pdbx_seq_one_letter_code
_entity_poly.pdbx_strand_id
1 'polypeptide(L)'
;MRKNKILLLIFLFTSYHFFAQDSIALSYENYISWVQKNHPIIKISDWEKNIAQNNILKAKALLDPNISAKIGEKKIDNTLYYSQKNIELNLPTWYGIDFNIGTNDLAGNKLNNEETKGVLNHVGISIPLARDLVYNKRRTAIQQSKNFSKMTFYEQEMLKNEILL
;
A
#
# COMPACT_ATOMS: atom_id res chain seq x y z
N MET A 1 -3.67 -66.33 47.51
CA MET A 1 -3.85 -66.65 46.09
C MET A 1 -4.92 -65.80 45.35
N ARG A 2 -5.95 -65.29 46.00
CA ARG A 2 -7.00 -64.46 45.32
C ARG A 2 -6.53 -63.05 44.93
N LYS A 3 -5.72 -62.36 45.72
CA LYS A 3 -5.23 -60.99 45.46
C LYS A 3 -4.34 -60.89 44.21
N ASN A 4 -3.51 -61.88 43.96
CA ASN A 4 -2.60 -61.89 42.81
C ASN A 4 -3.36 -62.10 41.50
N LYS A 5 -4.52 -62.76 41.49
CA LYS A 5 -5.34 -62.92 40.28
C LYS A 5 -6.07 -61.64 39.91
N ILE A 6 -6.46 -60.81 40.88
CA ILE A 6 -7.08 -59.49 40.65
C ILE A 6 -6.08 -58.51 40.08
N LEU A 7 -4.83 -58.52 40.59
CA LEU A 7 -3.76 -57.67 40.12
C LEU A 7 -3.36 -57.97 38.64
N LEU A 8 -3.37 -59.26 38.28
CA LEU A 8 -3.10 -59.75 36.96
C LEU A 8 -4.22 -59.35 35.97
N LEU A 9 -5.45 -59.34 36.44
CA LEU A 9 -6.64 -58.95 35.67
C LEU A 9 -6.66 -57.43 35.40
N ILE A 10 -6.26 -56.61 36.37
CA ILE A 10 -6.11 -55.15 36.20
C ILE A 10 -4.99 -54.84 35.22
N PHE A 11 -3.85 -55.55 35.30
CA PHE A 11 -2.73 -55.37 34.37
C PHE A 11 -3.10 -55.76 32.92
N LEU A 12 -3.93 -56.76 32.73
CA LEU A 12 -4.45 -57.15 31.40
C LEU A 12 -5.42 -56.11 30.84
N PHE A 13 -6.22 -55.42 31.65
CA PHE A 13 -7.15 -54.40 31.20
C PHE A 13 -6.46 -53.07 30.84
N THR A 14 -5.31 -52.73 31.45
CA THR A 14 -4.55 -51.51 31.12
C THR A 14 -3.80 -51.63 29.82
N SER A 15 -3.58 -52.83 29.28
CA SER A 15 -2.82 -53.06 28.04
C SER A 15 -3.61 -52.77 26.76
N TYR A 16 -4.93 -52.54 26.84
CA TYR A 16 -5.79 -52.32 25.65
C TYR A 16 -5.86 -50.89 25.14
N HIS A 17 -5.14 -49.94 25.77
CA HIS A 17 -5.23 -48.53 25.39
C HIS A 17 -4.01 -48.00 24.57
N PHE A 18 -3.20 -48.87 24.03
CA PHE A 18 -2.23 -48.44 22.99
C PHE A 18 -2.97 -48.32 21.66
N PHE A 19 -3.68 -47.22 21.49
CA PHE A 19 -4.04 -46.78 20.14
C PHE A 19 -2.75 -46.49 19.40
N ALA A 20 -2.38 -47.35 18.48
CA ALA A 20 -1.35 -47.03 17.48
C ALA A 20 -1.83 -45.76 16.76
N GLN A 21 -1.07 -44.67 16.86
CA GLN A 21 -1.32 -43.48 16.06
C GLN A 21 -1.23 -43.91 14.61
N ASP A 22 -2.28 -43.73 13.85
CA ASP A 22 -2.27 -43.90 12.42
C ASP A 22 -1.15 -42.99 11.85
N SER A 23 -0.05 -43.56 11.48
CA SER A 23 1.00 -42.83 10.76
C SER A 23 0.48 -42.56 9.36
N ILE A 24 0.07 -41.33 9.12
CA ILE A 24 -0.27 -40.88 7.76
C ILE A 24 1.04 -40.90 6.97
N ALA A 25 1.17 -41.83 6.04
CA ALA A 25 2.29 -41.86 5.11
C ALA A 25 2.24 -40.58 4.26
N LEU A 26 3.20 -39.69 4.49
CA LEU A 26 3.30 -38.44 3.74
C LEU A 26 3.86 -38.77 2.34
N SER A 27 3.02 -38.72 1.29
CA SER A 27 3.51 -38.87 -0.08
C SER A 27 4.37 -37.68 -0.46
N TYR A 28 5.27 -37.87 -1.45
CA TYR A 28 6.13 -36.80 -1.96
C TYR A 28 5.29 -35.59 -2.43
N GLU A 29 4.22 -35.82 -3.16
CA GLU A 29 3.32 -34.78 -3.66
C GLU A 29 2.65 -34.01 -2.51
N ASN A 30 2.22 -34.71 -1.47
CA ASN A 30 1.62 -34.09 -0.29
C ASN A 30 2.65 -33.25 0.48
N TYR A 31 3.89 -33.73 0.58
CA TYR A 31 4.98 -32.98 1.20
C TYR A 31 5.27 -31.68 0.44
N ILE A 32 5.43 -31.75 -0.87
CA ILE A 32 5.69 -30.58 -1.74
C ILE A 32 4.54 -29.57 -1.64
N SER A 33 3.29 -30.02 -1.72
CA SER A 33 2.14 -29.14 -1.59
C SER A 33 2.06 -28.47 -0.22
N TRP A 34 2.44 -29.18 0.84
CA TRP A 34 2.49 -28.65 2.19
C TRP A 34 3.60 -27.60 2.33
N VAL A 35 4.80 -27.85 1.78
CA VAL A 35 5.92 -26.90 1.74
C VAL A 35 5.50 -25.62 1.00
N GLN A 36 4.93 -25.75 -0.19
CA GLN A 36 4.47 -24.61 -0.98
C GLN A 36 3.46 -23.73 -0.21
N LYS A 37 2.59 -24.37 0.57
CA LYS A 37 1.56 -23.64 1.32
C LYS A 37 2.07 -23.02 2.62
N ASN A 38 3.04 -23.65 3.27
CA ASN A 38 3.40 -23.31 4.66
C ASN A 38 4.80 -22.74 4.82
N HIS A 39 5.67 -22.88 3.83
CA HIS A 39 7.05 -22.41 3.94
C HIS A 39 7.12 -20.89 4.16
N PRO A 40 7.84 -20.40 5.19
CA PRO A 40 7.86 -18.96 5.52
C PRO A 40 8.37 -18.08 4.37
N ILE A 41 9.40 -18.51 3.66
CA ILE A 41 10.00 -17.76 2.54
C ILE A 41 9.00 -17.61 1.39
N ILE A 42 8.19 -18.63 1.10
CA ILE A 42 7.15 -18.55 0.07
C ILE A 42 6.09 -17.52 0.47
N LYS A 43 5.67 -17.52 1.76
CA LYS A 43 4.74 -16.50 2.27
C LYS A 43 5.31 -15.08 2.20
N ILE A 44 6.61 -14.92 2.50
CA ILE A 44 7.29 -13.62 2.37
C ILE A 44 7.27 -13.17 0.90
N SER A 45 7.62 -14.04 -0.04
CA SER A 45 7.63 -13.72 -1.47
C SER A 45 6.23 -13.37 -2.01
N ASP A 46 5.16 -13.98 -1.48
CA ASP A 46 3.78 -13.58 -1.80
C ASP A 46 3.47 -12.16 -1.31
N TRP A 47 3.95 -11.78 -0.13
CA TRP A 47 3.81 -10.41 0.37
C TRP A 47 4.62 -9.39 -0.44
N GLU A 48 5.85 -9.74 -0.84
CA GLU A 48 6.68 -8.89 -1.71
C GLU A 48 6.01 -8.64 -3.05
N LYS A 49 5.37 -9.66 -3.63
CA LYS A 49 4.54 -9.50 -4.84
C LYS A 49 3.37 -8.52 -4.62
N ASN A 50 2.68 -8.62 -3.48
CA ASN A 50 1.61 -7.68 -3.14
C ASN A 50 2.15 -6.25 -2.95
N ILE A 51 3.31 -6.09 -2.31
CA ILE A 51 3.99 -4.80 -2.15
C ILE A 51 4.33 -4.22 -3.53
N ALA A 52 4.87 -5.03 -4.44
CA ALA A 52 5.19 -4.59 -5.79
C ALA A 52 3.95 -4.14 -6.58
N GLN A 53 2.82 -4.83 -6.42
CA GLN A 53 1.53 -4.40 -7.01
C GLN A 53 1.03 -3.09 -6.40
N ASN A 54 1.12 -2.93 -5.09
CA ASN A 54 0.73 -1.70 -4.40
C ASN A 54 1.63 -0.51 -4.81
N ASN A 55 2.89 -0.75 -5.12
CA ASN A 55 3.78 0.30 -5.65
C ASN A 55 3.31 0.81 -7.02
N ILE A 56 2.68 -0.02 -7.86
CA ILE A 56 2.05 0.44 -9.11
C ILE A 56 0.86 1.37 -8.80
N LEU A 57 0.02 1.03 -7.81
CA LEU A 57 -1.09 1.88 -7.40
C LEU A 57 -0.58 3.22 -6.85
N LYS A 58 0.46 3.19 -6.00
CA LYS A 58 1.12 4.38 -5.48
C LYS A 58 1.68 5.27 -6.59
N ALA A 59 2.29 4.68 -7.62
CA ALA A 59 2.79 5.44 -8.76
C ALA A 59 1.64 6.04 -9.60
N LYS A 60 0.51 5.34 -9.76
CA LYS A 60 -0.67 5.86 -10.44
C LYS A 60 -1.34 7.01 -9.68
N ALA A 61 -1.28 7.01 -8.34
CA ALA A 61 -1.81 8.08 -7.50
C ALA A 61 -1.15 9.46 -7.76
N LEU A 62 0.00 9.49 -8.44
CA LEU A 62 0.58 10.74 -8.94
C LEU A 62 -0.25 11.43 -10.02
N LEU A 63 -1.26 10.73 -10.57
CA LEU A 63 -2.21 11.26 -11.55
C LEU A 63 -3.56 11.60 -10.93
N ASP A 64 -3.74 11.38 -9.64
CA ASP A 64 -5.01 11.60 -8.97
C ASP A 64 -5.28 13.11 -8.83
N PRO A 65 -6.50 13.55 -9.11
CA PRO A 65 -6.94 14.91 -8.79
C PRO A 65 -6.77 15.22 -7.31
N ASN A 66 -6.32 16.43 -7.01
CA ASN A 66 -6.16 16.89 -5.63
C ASN A 66 -7.00 18.14 -5.40
N ILE A 67 -7.83 18.12 -4.36
CA ILE A 67 -8.53 19.29 -3.86
C ILE A 67 -7.84 19.72 -2.58
N SER A 68 -7.40 20.97 -2.52
CA SER A 68 -6.86 21.60 -1.32
C SER A 68 -7.74 22.75 -0.87
N ALA A 69 -7.97 22.84 0.44
CA ALA A 69 -8.64 23.97 1.06
C ALA A 69 -7.75 24.52 2.17
N LYS A 70 -7.51 25.82 2.16
CA LYS A 70 -6.73 26.52 3.17
C LYS A 70 -7.57 27.67 3.73
N ILE A 71 -7.68 27.74 5.05
CA ILE A 71 -8.32 28.84 5.76
C ILE A 71 -7.30 29.39 6.73
N GLY A 72 -7.05 30.69 6.64
CA GLY A 72 -6.16 31.41 7.54
C GLY A 72 -6.82 32.68 8.00
N GLU A 73 -6.80 32.95 9.32
CA GLU A 73 -7.32 34.17 9.90
C GLU A 73 -6.34 34.68 10.95
N LYS A 74 -6.14 35.98 10.97
CA LYS A 74 -5.39 36.67 12.03
C LYS A 74 -6.23 37.83 12.60
N LYS A 75 -6.56 37.72 13.88
CA LYS A 75 -7.31 38.75 14.61
C LYS A 75 -6.51 39.13 15.86
N ILE A 76 -6.32 40.42 16.07
CA ILE A 76 -5.62 41.01 17.23
C ILE A 76 -6.44 42.20 17.73
N ASP A 77 -6.65 42.26 19.04
CA ASP A 77 -7.41 43.34 19.71
C ASP A 77 -8.70 43.70 18.98
N ASN A 78 -9.50 42.68 18.69
CA ASN A 78 -10.79 42.81 17.98
C ASN A 78 -10.69 43.32 16.52
N THR A 79 -9.48 43.49 15.98
CA THR A 79 -9.24 43.93 14.62
C THR A 79 -8.88 42.71 13.75
N LEU A 80 -9.65 42.53 12.67
CA LEU A 80 -9.35 41.49 11.66
C LEU A 80 -8.22 41.99 10.77
N TYR A 81 -7.03 41.43 10.94
CA TYR A 81 -5.86 41.74 10.12
C TYR A 81 -5.99 41.16 8.73
N TYR A 82 -6.23 39.87 8.65
CA TYR A 82 -6.53 39.18 7.39
C TYR A 82 -7.42 37.96 7.63
N SER A 83 -8.22 37.63 6.65
CA SER A 83 -8.90 36.34 6.50
C SER A 83 -8.72 35.89 5.07
N GLN A 84 -8.18 34.73 4.90
CA GLN A 84 -7.92 34.12 3.60
C GLN A 84 -8.58 32.75 3.55
N LYS A 85 -9.39 32.52 2.52
CA LYS A 85 -9.97 31.21 2.21
C LYS A 85 -9.59 30.89 0.79
N ASN A 86 -8.85 29.80 0.63
CA ASN A 86 -8.42 29.30 -0.67
C ASN A 86 -8.95 27.90 -0.88
N ILE A 87 -9.56 27.65 -2.02
CA ILE A 87 -9.96 26.32 -2.47
C ILE A 87 -9.36 26.14 -3.86
N GLU A 88 -8.63 25.06 -4.07
CA GLU A 88 -7.94 24.78 -5.33
C GLU A 88 -8.10 23.33 -5.70
N LEU A 89 -8.48 23.07 -6.95
CA LEU A 89 -8.49 21.77 -7.61
C LEU A 89 -7.30 21.71 -8.55
N ASN A 90 -6.43 20.72 -8.37
CA ASN A 90 -5.31 20.43 -9.27
C ASN A 90 -5.57 19.10 -9.99
N LEU A 91 -5.46 19.10 -11.31
CA LEU A 91 -5.70 17.98 -12.20
C LEU A 91 -4.40 17.63 -12.94
N PRO A 92 -3.56 16.73 -12.37
CA PRO A 92 -2.35 16.27 -13.03
C PRO A 92 -2.69 15.37 -14.23
N THR A 93 -1.95 15.48 -15.33
CA THR A 93 -2.14 14.62 -16.50
C THR A 93 -0.97 13.68 -16.73
N TRP A 94 -1.22 12.66 -17.54
CA TRP A 94 -0.20 11.71 -18.00
C TRP A 94 0.95 12.37 -18.78
N TYR A 95 0.66 13.46 -19.48
CA TYR A 95 1.61 14.17 -20.31
C TYR A 95 2.49 15.17 -19.54
N GLY A 96 2.26 15.33 -18.22
CA GLY A 96 2.97 16.29 -17.40
C GLY A 96 2.37 17.69 -17.41
N ILE A 97 1.29 17.88 -18.13
CA ILE A 97 0.53 19.13 -18.13
C ILE A 97 -0.43 19.08 -16.92
N ASP A 98 -0.42 20.11 -16.10
CA ASP A 98 -1.30 20.23 -14.95
C ASP A 98 -2.30 21.34 -15.16
N PHE A 99 -3.57 21.06 -14.87
CA PHE A 99 -4.64 22.07 -14.83
C PHE A 99 -4.95 22.40 -13.38
N ASN A 100 -5.09 23.68 -13.08
CA ASN A 100 -5.51 24.14 -11.77
C ASN A 100 -6.69 25.10 -11.90
N ILE A 101 -7.65 24.95 -11.02
CA ILE A 101 -8.83 25.79 -10.91
C ILE A 101 -9.00 26.12 -9.45
N GLY A 102 -9.13 27.38 -9.12
CA GLY A 102 -9.26 27.76 -7.72
C GLY A 102 -10.03 29.05 -7.49
N THR A 103 -10.39 29.23 -6.24
CA THR A 103 -10.97 30.48 -5.73
C THR A 103 -10.23 30.90 -4.47
N ASN A 104 -9.95 32.18 -4.37
CA ASN A 104 -9.30 32.77 -3.21
C ASN A 104 -10.17 33.94 -2.73
N ASP A 105 -10.66 33.86 -1.49
CA ASP A 105 -11.44 34.91 -0.84
C ASP A 105 -10.56 35.59 0.21
N LEU A 106 -10.31 36.88 0.01
CA LEU A 106 -9.45 37.72 0.84
C LEU A 106 -10.23 38.83 1.50
N ALA A 107 -10.15 38.90 2.83
CA ALA A 107 -10.77 39.97 3.63
C ALA A 107 -9.82 40.42 4.75
N GLY A 108 -10.01 41.59 5.26
CA GLY A 108 -9.24 42.15 6.37
C GLY A 108 -8.77 43.57 6.14
N ASN A 109 -8.22 44.19 7.19
CA ASN A 109 -7.82 45.62 7.18
C ASN A 109 -6.32 45.83 6.98
N LYS A 110 -5.53 44.74 7.06
CA LYS A 110 -4.07 44.76 6.96
C LYS A 110 -3.56 43.73 5.94
N LEU A 111 -4.21 43.70 4.78
CA LEU A 111 -3.68 42.92 3.62
C LEU A 111 -2.40 43.57 3.11
N ASN A 112 -1.54 42.79 2.52
CA ASN A 112 -0.36 43.28 1.83
C ASN A 112 -0.77 44.22 0.67
N ASN A 113 0.06 45.21 0.30
CA ASN A 113 -0.26 46.16 -0.78
C ASN A 113 -0.53 45.50 -2.14
N GLU A 114 -0.06 44.28 -2.35
CA GLU A 114 -0.31 43.49 -3.56
C GLU A 114 -1.60 42.64 -3.50
N GLU A 115 -2.22 42.54 -2.32
CA GLU A 115 -3.42 41.76 -2.11
C GLU A 115 -4.64 42.67 -2.01
N THR A 116 -5.67 42.41 -2.80
CA THR A 116 -6.93 43.14 -2.77
C THR A 116 -8.01 42.33 -2.09
N LYS A 117 -8.92 43.00 -1.38
CA LYS A 117 -10.12 42.40 -0.80
C LYS A 117 -11.05 41.90 -1.88
N GLY A 118 -11.63 40.71 -1.69
CA GLY A 118 -12.63 40.15 -2.57
C GLY A 118 -12.34 38.70 -2.95
N VAL A 119 -13.13 38.22 -3.89
CA VAL A 119 -13.04 36.84 -4.41
C VAL A 119 -12.34 36.88 -5.75
N LEU A 120 -11.25 36.11 -5.85
CA LEU A 120 -10.51 35.90 -7.09
C LEU A 120 -10.71 34.45 -7.52
N ASN A 121 -11.31 34.26 -8.70
CA ASN A 121 -11.37 32.97 -9.35
C ASN A 121 -10.25 32.90 -10.39
N HIS A 122 -9.54 31.77 -10.42
CA HIS A 122 -8.42 31.59 -11.35
C HIS A 122 -8.46 30.21 -11.99
N VAL A 123 -8.01 30.15 -13.23
CA VAL A 123 -7.78 28.93 -13.99
C VAL A 123 -6.36 29.02 -14.52
N GLY A 124 -5.60 27.95 -14.30
CA GLY A 124 -4.21 27.88 -14.74
C GLY A 124 -3.90 26.59 -15.46
N ILE A 125 -2.91 26.66 -16.35
CA ILE A 125 -2.33 25.53 -17.02
C ILE A 125 -0.83 25.60 -16.79
N SER A 126 -0.25 24.53 -16.26
CA SER A 126 1.20 24.39 -16.11
C SER A 126 1.72 23.40 -17.16
N ILE A 127 2.58 23.89 -18.05
CA ILE A 127 3.19 23.09 -19.10
C ILE A 127 4.67 23.06 -18.85
N PRO A 128 5.27 21.88 -18.53
CA PRO A 128 6.71 21.78 -18.36
C PRO A 128 7.40 21.96 -19.71
N LEU A 129 8.40 22.82 -19.75
CA LEU A 129 9.23 23.00 -20.95
C LEU A 129 10.43 22.05 -20.87
N ALA A 130 10.81 21.47 -22.00
CA ALA A 130 11.95 20.59 -22.20
C ALA A 130 11.86 19.21 -21.50
N ARG A 131 12.56 19.00 -20.39
CA ARG A 131 12.82 17.67 -19.82
C ARG A 131 11.57 16.88 -19.42
N ASP A 132 10.58 17.50 -18.80
CA ASP A 132 9.39 16.81 -18.29
C ASP A 132 8.34 16.53 -19.38
N LEU A 133 8.47 17.11 -20.56
CA LEU A 133 7.65 16.78 -21.73
C LEU A 133 8.04 15.42 -22.33
N VAL A 134 9.35 15.12 -22.37
CA VAL A 134 9.89 13.89 -22.96
C VAL A 134 9.99 12.78 -21.90
N TYR A 135 10.53 13.10 -20.73
CA TYR A 135 10.77 12.17 -19.62
C TYR A 135 9.99 12.60 -18.38
N ASN A 136 8.69 12.39 -18.43
CA ASN A 136 7.79 12.75 -17.33
C ASN A 136 7.99 11.83 -16.13
N LYS A 137 8.22 12.42 -14.94
CA LYS A 137 8.40 11.71 -13.67
C LYS A 137 7.25 10.73 -13.36
N ARG A 138 6.00 11.11 -13.66
CA ARG A 138 4.81 10.26 -13.42
C ARG A 138 4.84 9.01 -14.29
N ARG A 139 5.08 9.18 -15.59
CA ARG A 139 5.21 8.06 -16.54
C ARG A 139 6.34 7.13 -16.16
N THR A 140 7.50 7.71 -15.84
CA THR A 140 8.69 6.96 -15.44
C THR A 140 8.44 6.18 -14.15
N ALA A 141 7.84 6.80 -13.12
CA ALA A 141 7.49 6.12 -11.87
C ALA A 141 6.56 4.94 -12.09
N ILE A 142 5.53 5.09 -12.92
CA ILE A 142 4.61 4.01 -13.25
C ILE A 142 5.32 2.89 -14.02
N GLN A 143 6.18 3.22 -14.98
CA GLN A 143 6.92 2.23 -15.74
C GLN A 143 7.93 1.47 -14.87
N GLN A 144 8.65 2.18 -14.00
CA GLN A 144 9.56 1.57 -13.03
C GLN A 144 8.82 0.62 -12.08
N SER A 145 7.67 1.04 -11.55
CA SER A 145 6.87 0.18 -10.67
C SER A 145 6.36 -1.07 -11.39
N LYS A 146 5.98 -0.96 -12.66
CA LYS A 146 5.60 -2.12 -13.48
C LYS A 146 6.77 -3.08 -13.72
N ASN A 147 7.96 -2.53 -14.01
CA ASN A 147 9.16 -3.36 -14.22
C ASN A 147 9.57 -4.03 -12.90
N PHE A 148 9.52 -3.31 -11.78
CA PHE A 148 9.76 -3.87 -10.46
C PHE A 148 8.78 -5.01 -10.14
N SER A 149 7.49 -4.83 -10.41
CA SER A 149 6.50 -5.90 -10.20
C SER A 149 6.77 -7.15 -11.04
N LYS A 150 7.24 -6.99 -12.27
CA LYS A 150 7.66 -8.13 -13.10
C LYS A 150 8.90 -8.83 -12.53
N MET A 151 9.89 -8.05 -12.08
CA MET A 151 11.11 -8.59 -11.47
C MET A 151 10.76 -9.43 -10.23
N THR A 152 9.96 -8.86 -9.31
CA THR A 152 9.51 -9.56 -8.11
C THR A 152 8.75 -10.84 -8.42
N PHE A 153 7.96 -10.86 -9.51
CA PHE A 153 7.30 -12.09 -9.96
C PHE A 153 8.31 -13.19 -10.33
N TYR A 154 9.33 -12.86 -11.10
CA TYR A 154 10.35 -13.84 -11.48
C TYR A 154 11.23 -14.25 -10.31
N GLU A 155 11.54 -13.35 -9.39
CA GLU A 155 12.24 -13.65 -8.14
C GLU A 155 11.44 -14.65 -7.28
N GLN A 156 10.13 -14.48 -7.19
CA GLN A 156 9.25 -15.43 -6.51
C GLN A 156 9.31 -16.82 -7.14
N GLU A 157 9.27 -16.91 -8.47
CA GLU A 157 9.36 -18.21 -9.17
C GLU A 157 10.74 -18.87 -8.97
N MET A 158 11.82 -18.10 -8.97
CA MET A 158 13.16 -18.59 -8.65
C MET A 158 13.23 -19.15 -7.23
N LEU A 159 12.74 -18.41 -6.23
CA LEU A 159 12.70 -18.85 -4.84
C LEU A 159 11.88 -20.12 -4.64
N LYS A 160 10.74 -20.23 -5.30
CA LYS A 160 9.93 -21.46 -5.27
C LYS A 160 10.70 -22.65 -5.80
N ASN A 161 11.37 -22.49 -6.93
CA ASN A 161 12.18 -23.56 -7.52
C ASN A 161 13.35 -23.96 -6.62
N GLU A 162 14.03 -22.98 -5.99
CA GLU A 162 15.13 -23.24 -5.06
C GLU A 162 14.70 -24.01 -3.80
N ILE A 163 13.49 -23.74 -3.32
CA ILE A 163 12.94 -24.42 -2.12
C ILE A 163 12.46 -25.83 -2.44
N LEU A 164 12.07 -26.10 -3.70
CA LEU A 164 11.48 -27.36 -4.12
C LEU A 164 12.49 -28.35 -4.73
N LEU A 165 13.70 -27.90 -5.04
CA LEU A 165 14.81 -28.74 -5.52
C LEU A 165 15.62 -29.30 -4.37
#